data_4c875bcbb19998f93ea6e97b318a533d
#
_entry.id   4c875bcbb19998f93ea6e97b318a533d
#
_cell.length_a   1.000
_cell.length_b   1.000
_cell.length_c   1.000
_cell.angle_alpha   90.00
_cell.angle_beta   90.00
_cell.angle_gamma   90.00
#
_symmetry.space_group_name_H-M   'P 1'
#
loop_
_entity.id
_entity.type
_entity.pdbx_description
1 polymer ?
#
loop_
_entity_poly.entity_id
_entity_poly.type
_entity_poly.pdbx_seq_one_letter_code
_entity_poly.pdbx_strand_id
1 'polypeptide(L)'
;GDDLVGITFWIGTMAMMAASAFFFLSMSTVDGKWKTSLLVSGLITFIAAVHYMYMRDAHAAGDSTTVFRYVDWILTVPLMCVEFYLILKAAGATTTHLRDLVLLSTGMLVFGYVGEAGLANAALWGLFSGICYFGIVYMIKFGSLAKLSASAGGATQAAHNTLCLLYTSPSP
;
A
#
# COMPACT_ATOMS: atom_id res chain seq x y z
N GLY A 1 23.25 2.63 23.86
CA GLY A 1 22.63 3.68 23.05
C GLY A 1 21.18 3.32 22.78
N ASP A 2 20.32 4.31 22.86
CA ASP A 2 18.88 4.08 22.65
C ASP A 2 18.65 3.60 21.21
N ASP A 3 18.03 2.45 21.05
CA ASP A 3 17.67 1.90 19.75
C ASP A 3 16.43 2.60 19.20
N LEU A 4 16.64 3.77 18.60
CA LEU A 4 15.54 4.56 18.01
C LEU A 4 14.82 3.81 16.90
N VAL A 5 15.52 3.00 16.11
CA VAL A 5 14.91 2.22 15.02
C VAL A 5 14.00 1.12 15.60
N GLY A 6 14.46 0.40 16.60
CA GLY A 6 13.65 -0.60 17.30
C GLY A 6 12.39 0.00 17.94
N ILE A 7 12.51 1.19 18.51
CA ILE A 7 11.38 1.95 19.09
C ILE A 7 10.37 2.31 17.99
N THR A 8 10.84 2.78 16.82
CA THR A 8 9.93 3.12 15.70
C THR A 8 9.20 1.90 15.17
N PHE A 9 9.84 0.75 15.07
CA PHE A 9 9.16 -0.50 14.71
C PHE A 9 8.08 -0.88 15.73
N TRP A 10 8.36 -0.70 17.01
CA TRP A 10 7.39 -0.99 18.06
C TRP A 10 6.19 -0.03 18.00
N ILE A 11 6.43 1.27 17.85
CA ILE A 11 5.37 2.27 17.68
C ILE A 11 4.55 1.97 16.43
N GLY A 12 5.21 1.64 15.31
CA GLY A 12 4.54 1.26 14.07
C GLY A 12 3.64 0.03 14.24
N THR A 13 4.12 -1.00 14.97
CA THR A 13 3.34 -2.18 15.29
C THR A 13 2.07 -1.83 16.06
N MET A 14 2.19 -1.04 17.12
CA MET A 14 1.04 -0.62 17.93
C MET A 14 0.06 0.24 17.15
N ALA A 15 0.55 1.19 16.36
CA ALA A 15 -0.28 2.06 15.54
C ALA A 15 -1.06 1.25 14.48
N MET A 16 -0.41 0.30 13.82
CA MET A 16 -1.07 -0.55 12.80
C MET A 16 -2.06 -1.52 13.42
N MET A 17 -1.78 -2.07 14.59
CA MET A 17 -2.75 -2.88 15.33
C MET A 17 -3.99 -2.07 15.74
N ALA A 18 -3.80 -0.87 16.26
CA ALA A 18 -4.91 0.01 16.61
C ALA A 18 -5.74 0.40 15.39
N ALA A 19 -5.10 0.73 14.26
CA ALA A 19 -5.78 1.03 13.00
C ALA A 19 -6.56 -0.18 12.48
N SER A 20 -5.96 -1.37 12.52
CA SER A 20 -6.62 -2.62 12.12
C SER A 20 -7.88 -2.89 12.95
N ALA A 21 -7.79 -2.78 14.27
CA ALA A 21 -8.94 -2.92 15.16
C ALA A 21 -10.03 -1.88 14.84
N PHE A 22 -9.65 -0.63 14.62
CA PHE A 22 -10.57 0.43 14.23
C PHE A 22 -11.32 0.11 12.94
N PHE A 23 -10.62 -0.34 11.90
CA PHE A 23 -11.25 -0.69 10.62
C PHE A 23 -12.20 -1.88 10.75
N PHE A 24 -11.79 -2.95 11.43
CA PHE A 24 -12.66 -4.12 11.62
C PHE A 24 -13.90 -3.81 12.46
N LEU A 25 -13.76 -3.04 13.53
CA LEU A 25 -14.90 -2.61 14.33
C LEU A 25 -15.82 -1.66 13.57
N SER A 26 -15.27 -0.81 12.73
CA SER A 26 -16.07 0.13 11.91
C SER A 26 -16.88 -0.55 10.82
N MET A 27 -16.60 -1.81 10.48
CA MET A 27 -17.37 -2.56 9.47
C MET A 27 -18.85 -2.67 9.81
N SER A 28 -19.21 -2.68 11.09
CA SER A 28 -20.61 -2.73 11.54
C SER A 28 -21.37 -1.41 11.38
N THR A 29 -20.67 -0.31 11.14
CA THR A 29 -21.25 1.04 11.05
C THR A 29 -21.51 1.51 9.62
N VAL A 30 -21.11 0.75 8.63
CA VAL A 30 -21.20 1.08 7.21
C VAL A 30 -21.78 -0.08 6.42
N ASP A 31 -22.30 0.21 5.22
CA ASP A 31 -22.93 -0.75 4.34
C ASP A 31 -22.26 -0.88 2.98
N GLY A 32 -22.53 -2.01 2.29
CA GLY A 32 -22.18 -2.23 0.88
C GLY A 32 -20.67 -2.17 0.60
N LYS A 33 -20.31 -1.39 -0.41
CA LYS A 33 -18.91 -1.27 -0.87
C LYS A 33 -17.94 -0.74 0.20
N TRP A 34 -18.43 0.08 1.11
CA TRP A 34 -17.61 0.65 2.18
C TRP A 34 -17.21 -0.40 3.20
N LYS A 35 -18.08 -1.37 3.46
CA LYS A 35 -17.77 -2.49 4.35
C LYS A 35 -16.60 -3.34 3.81
N THR A 36 -16.62 -3.64 2.52
CA THR A 36 -15.52 -4.36 1.86
C THR A 36 -14.24 -3.56 1.86
N SER A 37 -14.32 -2.25 1.61
CA SER A 37 -13.15 -1.36 1.68
C SER A 37 -12.54 -1.35 3.09
N LEU A 38 -13.34 -1.26 4.14
CA LEU A 38 -12.85 -1.34 5.51
C LEU A 38 -12.21 -2.69 5.84
N LEU A 39 -12.75 -3.79 5.30
CA LEU A 39 -12.14 -5.10 5.44
C LEU A 39 -10.74 -5.12 4.83
N VAL A 40 -10.58 -4.61 3.62
CA VAL A 40 -9.28 -4.54 2.93
C VAL A 40 -8.31 -3.66 3.71
N SER A 41 -8.73 -2.49 4.17
CA SER A 41 -7.90 -1.59 5.00
C SER A 41 -7.46 -2.26 6.31
N GLY A 42 -8.37 -3.00 6.94
CA GLY A 42 -8.07 -3.78 8.14
C GLY A 42 -7.03 -4.87 7.88
N LEU A 43 -7.13 -5.58 6.76
CA LEU A 43 -6.16 -6.60 6.36
C LEU A 43 -4.78 -5.99 6.07
N ILE A 44 -4.72 -4.87 5.34
CA ILE A 44 -3.47 -4.17 5.03
C ILE A 44 -2.75 -3.79 6.34
N THR A 45 -3.44 -3.13 7.24
CA THR A 45 -2.87 -2.66 8.51
C THR A 45 -2.49 -3.81 9.44
N PHE A 46 -3.27 -4.89 9.46
CA PHE A 46 -2.95 -6.08 10.24
C PHE A 46 -1.69 -6.79 9.74
N ILE A 47 -1.58 -6.99 8.42
CA ILE A 47 -0.38 -7.58 7.80
C ILE A 47 0.85 -6.72 8.10
N ALA A 48 0.73 -5.39 7.96
CA ALA A 48 1.80 -4.46 8.28
C ALA A 48 2.21 -4.54 9.76
N ALA A 49 1.25 -4.63 10.69
CA ALA A 49 1.53 -4.78 12.12
C ALA A 49 2.36 -6.02 12.43
N VAL A 50 2.00 -7.17 11.86
CA VAL A 50 2.74 -8.43 12.03
C VAL A 50 4.15 -8.31 11.47
N HIS A 51 4.32 -7.72 10.28
CA HIS A 51 5.64 -7.56 9.66
C HIS A 51 6.52 -6.58 10.42
N TYR A 52 5.99 -5.48 10.95
CA TYR A 52 6.75 -4.57 11.80
C TYR A 52 7.26 -5.24 13.07
N MET A 53 6.50 -6.16 13.65
CA MET A 53 6.94 -6.94 14.80
C MET A 53 8.13 -7.83 14.44
N TYR A 54 8.06 -8.57 13.34
CA TYR A 54 9.17 -9.37 12.84
C TYR A 54 10.39 -8.54 12.43
N MET A 55 10.18 -7.38 11.79
CA MET A 55 11.27 -6.47 11.42
C MET A 55 11.98 -5.91 12.65
N ARG A 56 11.25 -5.65 13.73
CA ARG A 56 11.85 -5.23 15.00
C ARG A 56 12.78 -6.32 15.55
N ASP A 57 12.32 -7.56 15.54
CA ASP A 57 13.12 -8.69 16.05
C ASP A 57 14.34 -8.95 15.16
N ALA A 58 14.21 -8.88 13.85
CA ALA A 58 15.32 -8.97 12.90
C ALA A 58 16.34 -7.85 13.11
N HIS A 59 15.87 -6.62 13.27
CA HIS A 59 16.73 -5.48 13.56
C HIS A 59 17.49 -5.65 14.88
N ALA A 60 16.83 -6.09 15.94
CA ALA A 60 17.46 -6.38 17.23
C ALA A 60 18.52 -7.48 17.15
N ALA A 61 18.34 -8.46 16.26
CA ALA A 61 19.32 -9.51 15.97
C ALA A 61 20.47 -9.05 15.06
N GLY A 62 20.40 -7.83 14.51
CA GLY A 62 21.39 -7.31 13.56
C GLY A 62 21.19 -7.77 12.12
N ASP A 63 20.05 -8.39 11.80
CA ASP A 63 19.73 -8.87 10.47
C ASP A 63 19.16 -7.77 9.57
N SER A 64 19.29 -7.97 8.26
CA SER A 64 18.69 -7.07 7.28
C SER A 64 17.17 -7.18 7.28
N THR A 65 16.46 -6.04 7.28
CA THR A 65 15.01 -5.97 7.20
C THR A 65 14.46 -5.92 5.76
N THR A 66 15.33 -5.88 4.76
CA THR A 66 14.96 -5.72 3.35
C THR A 66 13.97 -6.78 2.87
N VAL A 67 14.25 -8.06 3.14
CA VAL A 67 13.38 -9.18 2.75
C VAL A 67 12.01 -9.06 3.40
N PHE A 68 11.95 -8.75 4.69
CA PHE A 68 10.69 -8.59 5.43
C PHE A 68 9.85 -7.44 4.86
N ARG A 69 10.48 -6.31 4.52
CA ARG A 69 9.78 -5.19 3.90
C ARG A 69 9.15 -5.57 2.57
N TYR A 70 9.88 -6.24 1.70
CA TYR A 70 9.35 -6.65 0.39
C TYR A 70 8.31 -7.75 0.50
N VAL A 71 8.39 -8.66 1.45
CA VAL A 71 7.33 -9.64 1.73
C VAL A 71 6.05 -8.92 2.17
N ASP A 72 6.15 -7.95 3.05
CA ASP A 72 5.01 -7.12 3.46
C ASP A 72 4.39 -6.39 2.25
N TRP A 73 5.19 -5.71 1.47
CA TRP A 73 4.71 -4.93 0.33
C TRP A 73 4.10 -5.78 -0.79
N ILE A 74 4.63 -6.97 -1.04
CA ILE A 74 4.04 -7.91 -2.01
C ILE A 74 2.62 -8.32 -1.60
N LEU A 75 2.34 -8.36 -0.30
CA LEU A 75 1.02 -8.66 0.22
C LEU A 75 0.13 -7.43 0.30
N THR A 76 0.64 -6.30 0.77
CA THR A 76 -0.16 -5.10 1.08
C THR A 76 -0.40 -4.20 -0.13
N VAL A 77 0.55 -4.05 -1.05
CA VAL A 77 0.40 -3.13 -2.19
C VAL A 77 -0.68 -3.60 -3.18
N PRO A 78 -0.79 -4.88 -3.55
CA PRO A 78 -1.95 -5.36 -4.31
C PRO A 78 -3.29 -5.12 -3.61
N LEU A 79 -3.36 -5.26 -2.29
CA LEU A 79 -4.56 -4.94 -1.52
C LEU A 79 -4.90 -3.44 -1.57
N MET A 80 -3.91 -2.56 -1.57
CA MET A 80 -4.13 -1.12 -1.79
C MET A 80 -4.70 -0.84 -3.19
N CYS A 81 -4.24 -1.55 -4.22
CA CYS A 81 -4.79 -1.47 -5.57
C CYS A 81 -6.25 -1.93 -5.61
N VAL A 82 -6.58 -3.00 -4.90
CA VAL A 82 -7.96 -3.49 -4.74
C VAL A 82 -8.81 -2.42 -4.06
N GLU A 83 -8.28 -1.71 -3.08
CA GLU A 83 -8.98 -0.62 -2.39
C GLU A 83 -9.35 0.52 -3.35
N PHE A 84 -8.42 0.98 -4.20
CA PHE A 84 -8.74 1.95 -5.26
C PHE A 84 -9.86 1.44 -6.17
N TYR A 85 -9.77 0.19 -6.59
CA TYR A 85 -10.80 -0.41 -7.45
C TYR A 85 -12.17 -0.45 -6.76
N LEU A 86 -12.24 -0.90 -5.51
CA LEU A 86 -13.50 -0.99 -4.77
C LEU A 86 -14.18 0.36 -4.58
N ILE A 87 -13.40 1.40 -4.29
CA ILE A 87 -13.92 2.76 -4.13
C ILE A 87 -14.48 3.29 -5.45
N LEU A 88 -13.80 3.03 -6.57
CA LEU A 88 -14.17 3.56 -7.87
C LEU A 88 -15.08 2.64 -8.70
N LYS A 89 -15.38 1.44 -8.20
CA LYS A 89 -16.21 0.46 -8.93
C LYS A 89 -17.59 1.03 -9.30
N ALA A 90 -18.22 1.76 -8.38
CA ALA A 90 -19.51 2.39 -8.63
C ALA A 90 -19.43 3.52 -9.67
N ALA A 91 -18.26 4.11 -9.89
CA ALA A 91 -18.01 5.14 -10.89
C ALA A 91 -17.66 4.56 -12.27
N GLY A 92 -17.57 3.22 -12.39
CA GLY A 92 -17.29 2.54 -13.64
C GLY A 92 -15.88 1.97 -13.77
N ALA A 93 -15.09 1.90 -12.69
CA ALA A 93 -13.81 1.22 -12.70
C ALA A 93 -14.01 -0.27 -13.02
N THR A 94 -13.18 -0.80 -13.92
CA THR A 94 -13.26 -2.16 -14.41
C THR A 94 -12.13 -3.03 -13.87
N THR A 95 -12.24 -4.34 -14.03
CA THR A 95 -11.15 -5.28 -13.73
C THR A 95 -9.86 -4.98 -14.50
N THR A 96 -9.95 -4.32 -15.66
CA THR A 96 -8.78 -3.86 -16.42
C THR A 96 -7.99 -2.82 -15.63
N HIS A 97 -8.65 -1.86 -14.99
CA HIS A 97 -7.98 -0.88 -14.11
C HIS A 97 -7.28 -1.56 -12.94
N LEU A 98 -7.95 -2.52 -12.29
CA LEU A 98 -7.36 -3.31 -11.22
C LEU A 98 -6.14 -4.09 -11.71
N ARG A 99 -6.25 -4.76 -12.84
CA ARG A 99 -5.16 -5.51 -13.45
C ARG A 99 -3.95 -4.60 -13.71
N ASP A 100 -4.15 -3.44 -14.29
CA ASP A 100 -3.07 -2.51 -14.63
C ASP A 100 -2.37 -2.00 -13.37
N LEU A 101 -3.12 -1.64 -12.33
CA LEU A 101 -2.54 -1.25 -11.04
C LEU A 101 -1.74 -2.38 -10.40
N VAL A 102 -2.27 -3.59 -10.39
CA VAL A 102 -1.57 -4.76 -9.81
C VAL A 102 -0.31 -5.10 -10.60
N LEU A 103 -0.36 -5.07 -11.93
CA LEU A 103 0.82 -5.33 -12.78
C LEU A 103 1.91 -4.28 -12.55
N LEU A 104 1.57 -3.00 -12.54
CA LEU A 104 2.52 -1.92 -12.31
C LEU A 104 3.13 -1.99 -10.89
N SER A 105 2.32 -2.27 -9.88
CA SER A 105 2.81 -2.38 -8.50
C SER A 105 3.68 -3.61 -8.30
N THR A 106 3.34 -4.74 -8.90
CA THR A 106 4.18 -5.96 -8.88
C THR A 106 5.52 -5.71 -9.58
N GLY A 107 5.50 -5.07 -10.75
CA GLY A 107 6.73 -4.68 -11.45
C GLY A 107 7.61 -3.75 -10.61
N MET A 108 7.01 -2.75 -9.99
CA MET A 108 7.70 -1.83 -9.08
C MET A 108 8.41 -2.59 -7.95
N LEU A 109 7.72 -3.51 -7.29
CA LEU A 109 8.26 -4.27 -6.16
C LEU A 109 9.36 -5.26 -6.59
N VAL A 110 9.14 -5.99 -7.68
CA VAL A 110 10.14 -6.96 -8.20
C VAL A 110 11.41 -6.24 -8.62
N PHE A 111 11.31 -5.17 -9.39
CA PHE A 111 12.48 -4.41 -9.84
C PHE A 111 13.19 -3.73 -8.67
N GLY A 112 12.43 -3.19 -7.72
CA GLY A 112 12.99 -2.59 -6.51
C GLY A 112 13.75 -3.61 -5.67
N TYR A 113 13.20 -4.80 -5.50
CA TYR A 113 13.85 -5.89 -4.76
C TYR A 113 15.16 -6.34 -5.42
N VAL A 114 15.13 -6.57 -6.73
CA VAL A 114 16.34 -6.97 -7.50
C VAL A 114 17.45 -5.94 -7.33
N GLY A 115 17.12 -4.65 -7.39
CA GLY A 115 18.09 -3.58 -7.19
C GLY A 115 18.62 -3.48 -5.76
N GLU A 116 17.72 -3.50 -4.76
CA GLU A 116 18.08 -3.33 -3.35
C GLU A 116 18.79 -4.56 -2.76
N ALA A 117 18.41 -5.75 -3.19
CA ALA A 117 19.06 -6.99 -2.74
C ALA A 117 20.46 -7.22 -3.36
N GLY A 118 20.90 -6.35 -4.26
CA GLY A 118 22.21 -6.46 -4.89
C GLY A 118 22.33 -7.58 -5.92
N LEU A 119 21.19 -8.09 -6.42
CA LEU A 119 21.16 -9.16 -7.42
C LEU A 119 21.58 -8.66 -8.81
N ALA A 120 21.48 -7.35 -9.06
CA ALA A 120 21.85 -6.70 -10.31
C ALA A 120 22.21 -5.22 -10.03
N ASN A 121 22.45 -4.42 -11.10
CA ASN A 121 22.77 -3.00 -10.99
C ASN A 121 21.60 -2.24 -10.31
N ALA A 122 21.83 -1.76 -9.09
CA ALA A 122 20.82 -1.09 -8.27
C ALA A 122 20.25 0.17 -8.94
N ALA A 123 21.08 0.95 -9.62
CA ALA A 123 20.64 2.17 -10.30
C ALA A 123 19.69 1.87 -11.46
N LEU A 124 20.01 0.88 -12.27
CA LEU A 124 19.21 0.48 -13.43
C LEU A 124 17.86 -0.11 -13.01
N TRP A 125 17.88 -1.04 -12.07
CA TRP A 125 16.67 -1.70 -11.59
C TRP A 125 15.81 -0.76 -10.73
N GLY A 126 16.42 0.15 -9.99
CA GLY A 126 15.73 1.24 -9.31
C GLY A 126 15.03 2.17 -10.29
N LEU A 127 15.64 2.46 -11.45
CA LEU A 127 15.00 3.24 -12.50
C LEU A 127 13.76 2.53 -13.07
N PHE A 128 13.84 1.22 -13.33
CA PHE A 128 12.66 0.44 -13.78
C PHE A 128 11.55 0.43 -12.75
N SER A 129 11.89 0.25 -11.49
CA SER A 129 10.92 0.33 -10.39
C SER A 129 10.27 1.72 -10.35
N GLY A 130 11.04 2.78 -10.49
CA GLY A 130 10.57 4.16 -10.53
C GLY A 130 9.63 4.44 -11.70
N ILE A 131 9.91 3.89 -12.88
CA ILE A 131 9.03 4.01 -14.06
C ILE A 131 7.67 3.37 -13.77
N CYS A 132 7.64 2.18 -13.18
CA CYS A 132 6.39 1.52 -12.76
C CYS A 132 5.63 2.36 -11.73
N TYR A 133 6.33 2.92 -10.75
CA TYR A 133 5.74 3.79 -9.72
C TYR A 133 5.11 5.04 -10.36
N PHE A 134 5.82 5.73 -11.23
CA PHE A 134 5.26 6.90 -11.93
C PHE A 134 4.08 6.53 -12.83
N GLY A 135 4.07 5.34 -13.43
CA GLY A 135 2.92 4.82 -14.15
C GLY A 135 1.68 4.72 -13.25
N ILE A 136 1.84 4.20 -12.03
CA ILE A 136 0.75 4.13 -11.04
C ILE A 136 0.27 5.53 -10.66
N VAL A 137 1.19 6.42 -10.32
CA VAL A 137 0.85 7.82 -9.92
C VAL A 137 0.11 8.53 -11.04
N TYR A 138 0.57 8.39 -12.29
CA TYR A 138 -0.15 8.94 -13.44
C TYR A 138 -1.57 8.40 -13.54
N MET A 139 -1.75 7.09 -13.40
CA MET A 139 -3.05 6.43 -13.51
C MET A 139 -4.03 6.92 -12.45
N ILE A 140 -3.59 7.07 -11.20
CA ILE A 140 -4.47 7.47 -10.09
C ILE A 140 -4.71 8.98 -10.02
N LYS A 141 -3.78 9.83 -10.46
CA LYS A 141 -3.89 11.29 -10.38
C LYS A 141 -4.31 11.95 -11.67
N PHE A 142 -3.88 11.46 -12.82
CA PHE A 142 -4.04 12.14 -14.11
C PHE A 142 -4.68 11.26 -15.18
N GLY A 143 -4.72 9.94 -15.00
CA GLY A 143 -5.24 8.99 -15.96
C GLY A 143 -6.72 8.68 -15.79
N SER A 144 -7.13 7.50 -16.28
CA SER A 144 -8.51 7.05 -16.30
C SER A 144 -9.17 6.97 -14.93
N LEU A 145 -8.44 6.56 -13.89
CA LEU A 145 -8.98 6.50 -12.53
C LEU A 145 -9.28 7.88 -11.95
N ALA A 146 -8.42 8.87 -12.21
CA ALA A 146 -8.69 10.25 -11.80
C ALA A 146 -9.94 10.81 -12.49
N LYS A 147 -10.14 10.51 -13.78
CA LYS A 147 -11.34 10.90 -14.52
C LYS A 147 -12.60 10.26 -13.96
N LEU A 148 -12.56 8.98 -13.63
CA LEU A 148 -13.66 8.27 -12.98
C LEU A 148 -13.99 8.86 -11.61
N SER A 149 -12.99 9.17 -10.81
CA SER A 149 -13.14 9.80 -9.50
C SER A 149 -13.81 11.18 -9.62
N ALA A 150 -13.35 12.01 -10.54
CA ALA A 150 -13.92 13.33 -10.78
C ALA A 150 -15.39 13.26 -11.25
N SER A 151 -15.75 12.29 -12.08
CA SER A 151 -17.11 12.07 -12.53
C SER A 151 -18.05 11.55 -11.46
N ALA A 152 -17.52 10.79 -10.47
CA ALA A 152 -18.31 10.25 -9.37
C ALA A 152 -18.68 11.31 -8.33
N GLY A 153 -17.77 12.26 -8.06
CA GLY A 153 -17.96 13.31 -7.05
C GLY A 153 -18.15 12.80 -5.63
N GLY A 154 -18.50 13.69 -4.71
CA GLY A 154 -18.94 13.38 -3.35
C GLY A 154 -17.94 12.54 -2.53
N ALA A 155 -18.45 11.61 -1.72
CA ALA A 155 -17.65 10.76 -0.83
C ALA A 155 -16.66 9.86 -1.59
N THR A 156 -17.01 9.37 -2.78
CA THR A 156 -16.15 8.53 -3.61
C THR A 156 -14.91 9.31 -4.06
N GLN A 157 -15.09 10.54 -4.53
CA GLN A 157 -13.98 11.41 -4.91
C GLN A 157 -13.09 11.78 -3.73
N ALA A 158 -13.68 12.08 -2.57
CA ALA A 158 -12.94 12.38 -1.35
C ALA A 158 -12.10 11.19 -0.89
N ALA A 159 -12.67 9.98 -0.90
CA ALA A 159 -11.96 8.76 -0.55
C ALA A 159 -10.79 8.48 -1.53
N HIS A 160 -11.02 8.63 -2.83
CA HIS A 160 -9.97 8.47 -3.83
C HIS A 160 -8.83 9.47 -3.63
N ASN A 161 -9.14 10.75 -3.41
CA ASN A 161 -8.13 11.77 -3.18
C ASN A 161 -7.30 11.49 -1.91
N THR A 162 -7.94 11.00 -0.85
CA THR A 162 -7.25 10.60 0.38
C THR A 162 -6.31 9.42 0.13
N LEU A 163 -6.76 8.40 -0.61
CA LEU A 163 -5.89 7.28 -0.99
C LEU A 163 -4.71 7.72 -1.86
N CYS A 164 -4.93 8.63 -2.81
CA CYS A 164 -3.85 9.19 -3.63
C CYS A 164 -2.82 9.89 -2.76
N LEU A 165 -3.24 10.66 -1.76
CA LEU A 165 -2.34 11.31 -0.83
C LEU A 165 -1.54 10.29 -0.02
N LEU A 166 -2.18 9.28 0.54
CA LEU A 166 -1.52 8.22 1.31
C LEU A 166 -0.53 7.42 0.46
N TYR A 167 -0.91 7.05 -0.76
CA TYR A 167 -0.06 6.27 -1.67
C TYR A 167 1.16 7.04 -2.15
N THR A 168 1.05 8.35 -2.34
CA THR A 168 2.14 9.21 -2.83
C THR A 168 2.93 9.88 -1.72
N SER A 169 2.51 9.77 -0.46
CA SER A 169 3.25 10.26 0.68
C SER A 169 4.47 9.40 0.94
N PRO A 170 5.61 10.00 1.33
CA PRO A 170 6.75 9.22 1.76
C PRO A 170 6.37 8.39 2.98
N SER A 171 6.59 7.10 2.90
CA SER A 171 6.44 6.21 4.06
C SER A 171 7.60 6.47 5.02
N PRO A 172 7.36 6.59 6.33
CA PRO A 172 8.43 6.69 7.31
C PRO A 172 9.28 5.42 7.38
#